data_3ed4b7ce2edd652913c609e8c814d798
#
_entry.id   3ed4b7ce2edd652913c609e8c814d798
#
_cell.length_a   1.000
_cell.length_b   1.000
_cell.length_c   1.000
_cell.angle_alpha   90.00
_cell.angle_beta   90.00
_cell.angle_gamma   90.00
#
_symmetry.space_group_name_H-M   'P 1'
#
loop_
_entity.id
_entity.type
_entity.pdbx_description
1 polymer ?
#
loop_
_entity_poly.entity_id
_entity_poly.type
_entity_poly.pdbx_seq_one_letter_code
_entity_poly.pdbx_strand_id
1 'polypeptide(L)'
;RLIISGIDGICEDDVSFAQLEDTMLKAFAWYLYLNKDKKIVLTINGTELDYRKYINTDASVEKEILISRIPFKIALIVWNEKITENFSVYFLDEEGVVRSKDTTTFNRNTVNFNHSVFVTSPFFLGRDGITLKGKRVELDGQTALNEYDEDKKVLKELSKEIQDVIEESLHKHMAAQVDKAIARMEARDSFPTFPNDFYGALRKKDLVQVTKEIYRIQPRIFHNLKPIQEKSLLGFLNLLLSSEERENVLSII
;
A
#
# COMPACT_ATOMS: atom_id res chain seq x y z
N ARG A 1 1.97 32.80 -7.50
CA ARG A 1 3.11 32.42 -8.33
C ARG A 1 4.37 32.48 -7.46
N LEU A 2 5.04 31.36 -7.26
CA LEU A 2 6.35 31.31 -6.60
C LEU A 2 7.42 31.35 -7.68
N ILE A 3 8.34 32.30 -7.57
CA ILE A 3 9.51 32.37 -8.44
C ILE A 3 10.72 32.22 -7.52
N ILE A 4 11.53 31.20 -7.78
CA ILE A 4 12.81 31.00 -7.09
C ILE A 4 13.89 31.30 -8.12
N SER A 5 14.76 32.24 -7.82
CA SER A 5 15.89 32.63 -8.69
C SER A 5 17.18 32.70 -7.88
N GLY A 6 18.31 32.62 -8.56
CA GLY A 6 19.62 32.72 -7.90
C GLY A 6 20.03 31.47 -7.12
N ILE A 7 19.65 30.29 -7.59
CA ILE A 7 20.16 29.02 -7.04
C ILE A 7 21.50 28.75 -7.71
N ASP A 8 22.58 28.94 -6.95
CA ASP A 8 23.93 28.64 -7.43
C ASP A 8 24.15 27.13 -7.50
N GLY A 9 24.73 26.64 -8.59
CA GLY A 9 25.15 25.25 -8.75
C GLY A 9 24.09 24.27 -9.31
N ILE A 10 22.92 24.76 -9.76
CA ILE A 10 21.95 23.97 -10.52
C ILE A 10 21.91 24.51 -11.97
N CYS A 11 22.27 23.67 -12.93
CA CYS A 11 22.11 23.94 -14.36
C CYS A 11 20.74 23.43 -14.84
N GLU A 12 20.21 23.99 -15.94
CA GLU A 12 18.96 23.52 -16.55
C GLU A 12 19.00 22.04 -16.90
N ASP A 13 20.18 21.49 -17.19
CA ASP A 13 20.41 20.07 -17.51
C ASP A 13 20.35 19.16 -16.26
N ASP A 14 20.47 19.70 -15.06
CA ASP A 14 20.46 18.91 -13.80
C ASP A 14 19.05 18.50 -13.35
N VAL A 15 18.01 19.18 -13.86
CA VAL A 15 16.62 18.93 -13.48
C VAL A 15 15.76 18.71 -14.71
N SER A 16 15.65 17.46 -15.15
CA SER A 16 14.70 17.14 -16.22
C SER A 16 13.25 17.35 -15.74
N PHE A 17 12.37 17.74 -16.68
CA PHE A 17 10.93 17.87 -16.41
C PHE A 17 10.37 16.60 -15.73
N ALA A 18 10.77 15.42 -16.20
CA ALA A 18 10.30 14.13 -15.66
C ALA A 18 10.74 13.92 -14.20
N GLN A 19 11.96 14.30 -13.82
CA GLN A 19 12.45 14.20 -12.44
C GLN A 19 11.73 15.18 -11.53
N LEU A 20 11.49 16.41 -11.99
CA LEU A 20 10.75 17.41 -11.23
C LEU A 20 9.29 16.99 -11.05
N GLU A 21 8.64 16.50 -12.11
CA GLU A 21 7.28 15.96 -12.07
C GLU A 21 7.18 14.81 -11.05
N ASP A 22 8.07 13.83 -11.13
CA ASP A 22 8.10 12.68 -10.21
C ASP A 22 8.29 13.14 -8.76
N THR A 23 9.24 14.04 -8.52
CA THR A 23 9.51 14.58 -7.17
C THR A 23 8.31 15.33 -6.61
N MET A 24 7.67 16.19 -7.40
CA MET A 24 6.51 16.97 -7.00
C MET A 24 5.30 16.06 -6.75
N LEU A 25 5.08 15.06 -7.59
CA LEU A 25 3.99 14.10 -7.38
C LEU A 25 4.22 13.24 -6.15
N LYS A 26 5.43 12.76 -5.90
CA LYS A 26 5.78 12.04 -4.66
C LYS A 26 5.57 12.90 -3.41
N ALA A 27 5.81 14.19 -3.50
CA ALA A 27 5.59 15.11 -2.39
C ALA A 27 4.10 15.44 -2.14
N PHE A 28 3.32 15.61 -3.21
CA PHE A 28 1.99 16.21 -3.13
C PHE A 28 0.82 15.31 -3.55
N ALA A 29 1.04 14.09 -4.05
CA ALA A 29 -0.04 13.20 -4.50
C ALA A 29 -1.11 12.97 -3.42
N TRP A 30 -0.70 12.75 -2.18
CA TRP A 30 -1.60 12.61 -1.03
C TRP A 30 -2.46 13.86 -0.81
N TYR A 31 -1.87 15.04 -0.93
CA TYR A 31 -2.56 16.33 -0.74
C TYR A 31 -3.56 16.60 -1.86
N LEU A 32 -3.17 16.32 -3.11
CA LEU A 32 -4.05 16.44 -4.27
C LEU A 32 -5.23 15.46 -4.18
N TYR A 33 -4.98 14.23 -3.73
CA TYR A 33 -6.05 13.25 -3.47
C TYR A 33 -7.01 13.74 -2.39
N LEU A 34 -6.49 14.21 -1.27
CA LEU A 34 -7.29 14.72 -0.15
C LEU A 34 -8.19 15.90 -0.56
N ASN A 35 -7.70 16.73 -1.48
CA ASN A 35 -8.41 17.92 -1.96
C ASN A 35 -8.99 17.75 -3.36
N LYS A 36 -9.24 16.52 -3.81
CA LYS A 36 -9.75 16.20 -5.16
C LYS A 36 -11.03 16.97 -5.52
N ASP A 37 -11.88 17.23 -4.53
CA ASP A 37 -13.16 17.93 -4.70
C ASP A 37 -12.99 19.46 -4.73
N LYS A 38 -11.85 19.99 -4.30
CA LYS A 38 -11.55 21.43 -4.27
C LYS A 38 -10.92 21.96 -5.56
N LYS A 39 -10.79 21.12 -6.60
CA LYS A 39 -10.21 21.48 -7.92
C LYS A 39 -8.82 22.12 -7.82
N ILE A 40 -7.99 21.67 -6.87
CA ILE A 40 -6.61 22.11 -6.77
C ILE A 40 -5.82 21.45 -7.88
N VAL A 41 -5.14 22.26 -8.68
CA VAL A 41 -4.30 21.81 -9.80
C VAL A 41 -2.86 22.24 -9.54
N LEU A 42 -1.95 21.31 -9.69
CA LEU A 42 -0.51 21.57 -9.66
C LEU A 42 0.03 21.52 -11.08
N THR A 43 0.74 22.57 -11.49
CA THR A 43 1.32 22.67 -12.84
C THR A 43 2.82 22.90 -12.81
N ILE A 44 3.55 22.32 -13.75
CA ILE A 44 4.94 22.61 -14.03
C ILE A 44 5.04 23.09 -15.48
N ASN A 45 5.59 24.28 -15.71
CA ASN A 45 5.70 24.88 -17.03
C ASN A 45 4.38 24.87 -17.82
N GLY A 46 3.24 25.05 -17.13
CA GLY A 46 1.91 25.03 -17.72
C GLY A 46 1.32 23.63 -17.96
N THR A 47 2.07 22.57 -17.71
CA THR A 47 1.57 21.18 -17.79
C THR A 47 1.03 20.74 -16.43
N GLU A 48 -0.22 20.27 -16.42
CA GLU A 48 -0.88 19.75 -15.22
C GLU A 48 -0.28 18.42 -14.77
N LEU A 49 -0.03 18.28 -13.47
CA LEU A 49 0.46 17.05 -12.87
C LEU A 49 -0.71 16.14 -12.49
N ASP A 50 -0.79 14.99 -13.13
CA ASP A 50 -1.83 14.00 -12.82
C ASP A 50 -1.31 13.01 -11.75
N TYR A 51 -1.72 13.24 -10.49
CA TYR A 51 -1.39 12.37 -9.37
C TYR A 51 -2.03 10.97 -9.44
N ARG A 52 -3.10 10.79 -10.23
CA ARG A 52 -3.86 9.53 -10.33
C ARG A 52 -3.00 8.40 -10.89
N LYS A 53 -1.99 8.72 -11.71
CA LYS A 53 -1.03 7.72 -12.20
C LYS A 53 -0.22 7.02 -11.10
N TYR A 54 -0.16 7.65 -9.92
CA TYR A 54 0.49 7.06 -8.74
C TYR A 54 -0.44 6.18 -7.90
N ILE A 55 -1.74 6.18 -8.18
CA ILE A 55 -2.73 5.38 -7.44
C ILE A 55 -2.82 3.99 -8.06
N ASN A 56 -2.67 2.96 -7.24
CA ASN A 56 -3.02 1.59 -7.58
C ASN A 56 -4.51 1.38 -7.27
N THR A 57 -5.36 1.56 -8.28
CA THR A 57 -6.82 1.46 -8.14
C THR A 57 -7.29 0.07 -7.75
N ASP A 58 -6.59 -0.99 -8.19
CA ASP A 58 -6.99 -2.39 -7.95
C ASP A 58 -6.79 -2.80 -6.48
N ALA A 59 -5.78 -2.22 -5.82
CA ALA A 59 -5.48 -2.49 -4.43
C ALA A 59 -6.06 -1.44 -3.48
N SER A 60 -6.44 -0.25 -3.96
CA SER A 60 -7.09 0.79 -3.15
C SER A 60 -8.51 0.37 -2.76
N VAL A 61 -8.94 0.74 -1.54
CA VAL A 61 -10.24 0.35 -0.98
C VAL A 61 -10.93 1.57 -0.39
N GLU A 62 -12.20 1.75 -0.71
CA GLU A 62 -13.09 2.69 0.01
C GLU A 62 -14.20 1.88 0.71
N LYS A 63 -14.43 2.15 1.99
CA LYS A 63 -15.41 1.47 2.82
C LYS A 63 -16.16 2.46 3.70
N GLU A 64 -17.48 2.32 3.79
CA GLU A 64 -18.30 3.05 4.75
C GLU A 64 -18.80 2.09 5.83
N ILE A 65 -18.68 2.51 7.08
CA ILE A 65 -19.07 1.70 8.24
C ILE A 65 -19.81 2.56 9.27
N LEU A 66 -20.52 1.89 10.16
CA LEU A 66 -21.16 2.50 11.33
C LEU A 66 -20.53 1.93 12.59
N ILE A 67 -19.95 2.78 13.43
CA ILE A 67 -19.47 2.41 14.77
C ILE A 67 -20.28 3.21 15.78
N SER A 68 -20.95 2.52 16.68
CA SER A 68 -21.83 3.17 17.68
C SER A 68 -22.83 4.16 17.05
N ARG A 69 -23.37 3.84 15.87
CA ARG A 69 -24.26 4.67 15.02
C ARG A 69 -23.62 5.92 14.43
N ILE A 70 -22.32 6.08 14.53
CA ILE A 70 -21.57 7.18 13.92
C ILE A 70 -21.02 6.68 12.58
N PRO A 71 -21.23 7.39 11.46
CA PRO A 71 -20.71 7.01 10.17
C PRO A 71 -19.20 7.33 10.06
N PHE A 72 -18.45 6.38 9.51
CA PHE A 72 -17.05 6.54 9.14
C PHE A 72 -16.86 6.11 7.68
N LYS A 73 -16.22 6.96 6.90
CA LYS A 73 -15.75 6.64 5.56
C LYS A 73 -14.24 6.44 5.62
N ILE A 74 -13.79 5.23 5.31
CA ILE A 74 -12.38 4.86 5.27
C ILE A 74 -11.96 4.73 3.80
N ALA A 75 -11.00 5.51 3.36
CA ALA A 75 -10.36 5.41 2.06
C ALA A 75 -8.89 5.03 2.25
N LEU A 76 -8.53 3.81 1.87
CA LEU A 76 -7.15 3.36 1.81
C LEU A 76 -6.67 3.47 0.37
N ILE A 77 -5.67 4.31 0.16
CA ILE A 77 -5.07 4.54 -1.14
C ILE A 77 -3.70 3.87 -1.18
N VAL A 78 -3.55 2.95 -2.12
CA VAL A 78 -2.27 2.29 -2.40
C VAL A 78 -1.55 3.05 -3.50
N TRP A 79 -0.29 3.37 -3.25
CA TRP A 79 0.54 4.13 -4.17
C TRP A 79 1.46 3.19 -4.95
N ASN A 80 1.57 3.38 -6.26
CA ASN A 80 2.49 2.63 -7.11
C ASN A 80 3.96 2.92 -6.77
N GLU A 81 4.22 4.12 -6.23
CA GLU A 81 5.54 4.59 -5.81
C GLU A 81 5.51 5.01 -4.34
N LYS A 82 6.68 5.06 -3.71
CA LYS A 82 6.81 5.58 -2.35
C LYS A 82 6.62 7.09 -2.36
N ILE A 83 5.63 7.59 -1.63
CA ILE A 83 5.37 9.01 -1.44
C ILE A 83 5.84 9.49 -0.06
N THR A 84 5.88 10.81 0.17
CA THR A 84 6.30 11.40 1.46
C THR A 84 5.39 10.98 2.61
N GLU A 85 4.09 10.87 2.37
CA GLU A 85 3.07 10.53 3.37
C GLU A 85 2.72 9.03 3.35
N ASN A 86 3.72 8.19 3.14
CA ASN A 86 3.56 6.75 3.19
C ASN A 86 3.29 6.27 4.64
N PHE A 87 2.36 5.32 4.80
CA PHE A 87 1.91 4.74 6.08
C PHE A 87 1.22 5.73 7.02
N SER A 88 0.71 6.85 6.50
CA SER A 88 -0.01 7.86 7.28
C SER A 88 -1.51 7.55 7.35
N VAL A 89 -2.11 7.85 8.50
CA VAL A 89 -3.57 7.89 8.69
C VAL A 89 -3.97 9.33 8.96
N TYR A 90 -4.93 9.84 8.20
CA TYR A 90 -5.51 11.16 8.38
C TYR A 90 -6.94 11.03 8.88
N PHE A 91 -7.25 11.75 9.95
CA PHE A 91 -8.60 11.86 10.49
C PHE A 91 -9.19 13.21 10.10
N LEU A 92 -10.29 13.14 9.37
CA LEU A 92 -10.95 14.31 8.79
C LEU A 92 -12.37 14.43 9.34
N ASP A 93 -12.82 15.67 9.54
CA ASP A 93 -14.23 15.94 9.74
C ASP A 93 -15.02 15.88 8.42
N GLU A 94 -16.33 16.09 8.48
CA GLU A 94 -17.23 16.06 7.31
C GLU A 94 -16.91 17.15 6.28
N GLU A 95 -16.27 18.24 6.69
CA GLU A 95 -15.84 19.33 5.80
C GLU A 95 -14.49 19.02 5.12
N GLY A 96 -13.90 17.87 5.43
CA GLY A 96 -12.60 17.45 4.90
C GLY A 96 -11.43 18.20 5.53
N VAL A 97 -11.60 18.77 6.73
CA VAL A 97 -10.52 19.38 7.48
C VAL A 97 -9.78 18.30 8.25
N VAL A 98 -8.46 18.24 8.09
CA VAL A 98 -7.61 17.31 8.84
C VAL A 98 -7.56 17.75 10.30
N ARG A 99 -8.10 16.92 11.18
CA ARG A 99 -8.12 17.12 12.64
C ARG A 99 -6.95 16.44 13.34
N SER A 100 -6.48 15.35 12.77
CA SER A 100 -5.34 14.63 13.32
C SER A 100 -4.65 13.78 12.27
N LYS A 101 -3.42 13.39 12.59
CA LYS A 101 -2.60 12.47 11.79
C LYS A 101 -1.93 11.47 12.70
N ASP A 102 -1.90 10.21 12.26
CA ASP A 102 -1.19 9.12 12.92
C ASP A 102 -0.49 8.25 11.86
N THR A 103 0.18 7.22 12.28
CA THR A 103 0.82 6.23 11.40
C THR A 103 0.13 4.88 11.50
N THR A 104 0.03 4.16 10.38
CA THR A 104 -0.47 2.78 10.38
C THR A 104 0.52 1.87 11.12
N THR A 105 0.02 0.78 11.67
CA THR A 105 0.86 -0.27 12.29
C THR A 105 1.73 -1.00 11.26
N PHE A 106 1.37 -0.89 9.98
CA PHE A 106 2.02 -1.55 8.85
C PHE A 106 3.15 -0.69 8.24
N ASN A 107 4.14 -0.33 9.05
CA ASN A 107 5.22 0.59 8.65
C ASN A 107 6.54 -0.10 8.27
N ARG A 108 6.60 -1.44 8.28
CA ARG A 108 7.77 -2.23 7.87
C ARG A 108 7.51 -2.89 6.52
N ASN A 109 7.62 -2.07 5.47
CA ASN A 109 7.25 -2.49 4.13
C ASN A 109 8.33 -3.33 3.46
N THR A 110 8.09 -4.65 3.40
CA THR A 110 8.95 -5.60 2.69
C THR A 110 8.47 -5.90 1.27
N VAL A 111 7.27 -5.42 0.90
CA VAL A 111 6.56 -5.80 -0.33
C VAL A 111 6.13 -4.59 -1.18
N ASN A 112 6.72 -3.43 -0.93
CA ASN A 112 6.38 -2.17 -1.62
C ASN A 112 4.88 -1.82 -1.57
N PHE A 113 4.22 -2.16 -0.45
CA PHE A 113 2.84 -1.81 -0.20
C PHE A 113 2.76 -0.39 0.39
N ASN A 114 3.01 0.60 -0.46
CA ASN A 114 2.95 2.00 -0.09
C ASN A 114 1.50 2.44 0.01
N HIS A 115 1.06 2.95 1.16
CA HIS A 115 -0.34 3.33 1.34
C HIS A 115 -0.51 4.51 2.29
N SER A 116 -1.64 5.19 2.16
CA SER A 116 -2.14 6.19 3.09
C SER A 116 -3.62 5.93 3.35
N VAL A 117 -4.08 6.18 4.57
CA VAL A 117 -5.48 6.00 4.98
C VAL A 117 -6.09 7.36 5.29
N PHE A 118 -7.27 7.61 4.76
CA PHE A 118 -8.07 8.80 5.02
C PHE A 118 -9.38 8.37 5.66
N VAL A 119 -9.66 8.84 6.86
CA VAL A 119 -10.87 8.51 7.61
C VAL A 119 -11.68 9.78 7.82
N THR A 120 -12.86 9.84 7.21
CA THR A 120 -13.77 10.97 7.33
C THR A 120 -14.95 10.60 8.22
N SER A 121 -15.26 11.44 9.23
CA SER A 121 -16.39 11.23 10.14
C SER A 121 -16.74 12.51 10.89
N PRO A 122 -18.05 12.75 11.21
CA PRO A 122 -18.45 13.80 12.15
C PRO A 122 -17.84 13.60 13.55
N PHE A 123 -17.44 12.38 13.88
CA PHE A 123 -16.78 12.06 15.16
C PHE A 123 -15.54 12.91 15.42
N PHE A 124 -14.82 13.32 14.38
CA PHE A 124 -13.56 14.06 14.54
C PHE A 124 -13.75 15.57 14.74
N LEU A 125 -14.96 16.10 14.56
CA LEU A 125 -15.23 17.52 14.77
C LEU A 125 -14.94 17.92 16.23
N GLY A 126 -14.05 18.89 16.41
CA GLY A 126 -13.61 19.34 17.73
C GLY A 126 -12.73 18.36 18.53
N ARG A 127 -12.25 17.31 17.89
CA ARG A 127 -11.39 16.28 18.50
C ARG A 127 -10.00 16.26 17.85
N ASP A 128 -9.27 17.36 17.99
CA ASP A 128 -7.90 17.46 17.46
C ASP A 128 -6.92 16.56 18.24
N GLY A 129 -5.88 16.04 17.55
CA GLY A 129 -4.80 15.26 18.18
C GLY A 129 -5.15 13.82 18.53
N ILE A 130 -6.25 13.26 18.02
CA ILE A 130 -6.61 11.84 18.20
C ILE A 130 -5.59 10.94 17.52
N THR A 131 -5.26 9.81 18.18
CA THR A 131 -4.43 8.74 17.61
C THR A 131 -5.16 7.41 17.65
N LEU A 132 -4.77 6.46 16.80
CA LEU A 132 -5.31 5.09 16.79
C LEU A 132 -5.13 4.36 18.14
N LYS A 133 -4.18 4.80 18.96
CA LYS A 133 -3.93 4.27 20.30
C LYS A 133 -4.77 4.94 21.37
N GLY A 134 -5.70 5.84 21.00
CA GLY A 134 -6.54 6.56 21.94
C GLY A 134 -5.78 7.58 22.81
N LYS A 135 -4.56 7.95 22.44
CA LYS A 135 -3.84 9.04 23.09
C LYS A 135 -4.26 10.34 22.43
N ARG A 136 -4.82 11.25 23.21
CA ARG A 136 -4.90 12.66 22.84
C ARG A 136 -3.56 13.30 23.17
N VAL A 137 -2.96 14.02 22.26
CA VAL A 137 -1.87 14.95 22.60
C VAL A 137 -2.55 16.10 23.30
N GLU A 138 -2.41 16.15 24.63
CA GLU A 138 -2.99 17.20 25.46
C GLU A 138 -2.38 18.55 25.06
N LEU A 139 -3.18 19.41 24.46
CA LEU A 139 -2.84 20.82 24.24
C LEU A 139 -3.25 21.70 25.40
N ASP A 140 -4.20 21.27 26.26
CA ASP A 140 -4.54 21.96 27.54
C ASP A 140 -5.38 21.04 28.44
N GLY A 141 -5.00 20.95 29.70
CA GLY A 141 -5.38 19.98 30.72
C GLY A 141 -6.82 19.96 31.26
N GLN A 142 -7.84 19.92 30.41
CA GLN A 142 -9.22 19.69 30.85
C GLN A 142 -10.01 18.85 29.83
N THR A 143 -10.09 17.56 30.06
CA THR A 143 -11.03 16.67 29.35
C THR A 143 -11.92 15.92 30.34
N ALA A 144 -13.24 15.95 30.15
CA ALA A 144 -14.20 15.25 30.99
C ALA A 144 -13.97 13.72 30.90
N LEU A 145 -13.79 13.06 32.04
CA LEU A 145 -13.43 11.64 32.19
C LEU A 145 -14.43 10.67 31.55
N ASN A 146 -15.69 11.02 31.40
CA ASN A 146 -16.74 10.13 30.88
C ASN A 146 -16.79 10.08 29.33
N GLU A 147 -16.55 11.18 28.63
CA GLU A 147 -16.45 11.21 27.15
C GLU A 147 -15.24 10.41 26.67
N TYR A 148 -14.20 10.33 27.49
CA TYR A 148 -12.96 9.63 27.15
C TYR A 148 -13.10 8.10 27.02
N ASP A 149 -14.02 7.48 27.78
CA ASP A 149 -14.19 6.00 27.71
C ASP A 149 -15.05 5.54 26.52
N GLU A 150 -16.04 6.36 26.11
CA GLU A 150 -16.82 6.08 24.90
C GLU A 150 -15.98 6.33 23.65
N ASP A 151 -15.24 7.42 23.58
CA ASP A 151 -14.31 7.71 22.49
C ASP A 151 -13.27 6.58 22.33
N LYS A 152 -12.75 6.02 23.43
CA LYS A 152 -11.83 4.89 23.41
C LYS A 152 -12.42 3.65 22.76
N LYS A 153 -13.69 3.33 23.01
CA LYS A 153 -14.36 2.19 22.39
C LYS A 153 -14.50 2.39 20.90
N VAL A 154 -14.98 3.57 20.49
CA VAL A 154 -15.11 3.93 19.07
C VAL A 154 -13.75 3.87 18.37
N LEU A 155 -12.71 4.43 18.95
CA LEU A 155 -11.36 4.42 18.36
C LEU A 155 -10.76 3.02 18.30
N LYS A 156 -11.04 2.15 19.27
CA LYS A 156 -10.60 0.76 19.25
C LYS A 156 -11.26 -0.03 18.13
N GLU A 157 -12.59 0.13 17.95
CA GLU A 157 -13.31 -0.49 16.85
C GLU A 157 -12.85 0.06 15.50
N LEU A 158 -12.70 1.38 15.39
CA LEU A 158 -12.17 2.03 14.19
C LEU A 158 -10.76 1.56 13.84
N SER A 159 -9.88 1.42 14.84
CA SER A 159 -8.53 0.90 14.64
C SER A 159 -8.54 -0.51 14.07
N LYS A 160 -9.45 -1.36 14.53
CA LYS A 160 -9.64 -2.71 14.00
C LYS A 160 -10.12 -2.67 12.54
N GLU A 161 -11.14 -1.87 12.25
CA GLU A 161 -11.66 -1.72 10.89
C GLU A 161 -10.61 -1.18 9.91
N ILE A 162 -9.77 -0.24 10.33
CA ILE A 162 -8.64 0.25 9.53
C ILE A 162 -7.65 -0.87 9.27
N GLN A 163 -7.34 -1.70 10.27
CA GLN A 163 -6.45 -2.85 10.12
C GLN A 163 -7.02 -3.87 9.14
N ASP A 164 -8.30 -4.21 9.26
CA ASP A 164 -9.00 -5.13 8.36
C ASP A 164 -8.96 -4.63 6.89
N VAL A 165 -9.18 -3.32 6.69
CA VAL A 165 -9.08 -2.69 5.36
C VAL A 165 -7.65 -2.74 4.82
N ILE A 166 -6.64 -2.52 5.66
CA ILE A 166 -5.22 -2.63 5.27
C ILE A 166 -4.89 -4.07 4.86
N GLU A 167 -5.34 -5.07 5.62
CA GLU A 167 -5.10 -6.48 5.33
C GLU A 167 -5.79 -6.91 4.04
N GLU A 168 -7.05 -6.53 3.82
CA GLU A 168 -7.78 -6.79 2.56
C GLU A 168 -7.02 -6.20 1.36
N SER A 169 -6.61 -4.94 1.46
CA SER A 169 -5.88 -4.24 0.41
C SER A 169 -4.50 -4.87 0.15
N LEU A 170 -3.78 -5.25 1.23
CA LEU A 170 -2.52 -5.95 1.14
C LEU A 170 -2.66 -7.29 0.40
N HIS A 171 -3.71 -8.06 0.70
CA HIS A 171 -3.98 -9.31 0.00
C HIS A 171 -4.18 -9.10 -1.51
N LYS A 172 -4.95 -8.07 -1.91
CA LYS A 172 -5.13 -7.70 -3.32
C LYS A 172 -3.82 -7.29 -3.98
N HIS A 173 -3.05 -6.44 -3.29
CA HIS A 173 -1.74 -6.00 -3.76
C HIS A 173 -0.78 -7.17 -3.95
N MET A 174 -0.70 -8.08 -2.97
CA MET A 174 0.14 -9.26 -3.03
C MET A 174 -0.26 -10.21 -4.14
N ALA A 175 -1.56 -10.47 -4.35
CA ALA A 175 -2.04 -11.31 -5.44
C ALA A 175 -1.57 -10.77 -6.81
N ALA A 176 -1.71 -9.48 -7.04
CA ALA A 176 -1.24 -8.83 -8.27
C ALA A 176 0.29 -8.88 -8.42
N GLN A 177 1.04 -8.72 -7.33
CA GLN A 177 2.51 -8.84 -7.35
C GLN A 177 2.97 -10.26 -7.64
N VAL A 178 2.30 -11.26 -7.08
CA VAL A 178 2.57 -12.68 -7.34
C VAL A 178 2.39 -12.99 -8.82
N ASP A 179 1.26 -12.58 -9.43
CA ASP A 179 0.99 -12.85 -10.84
C ASP A 179 2.00 -12.15 -11.76
N LYS A 180 2.39 -10.91 -11.45
CA LYS A 180 3.47 -10.19 -12.15
C LYS A 180 4.82 -10.92 -12.01
N ALA A 181 5.14 -11.46 -10.83
CA ALA A 181 6.37 -12.21 -10.60
C ALA A 181 6.39 -13.51 -11.42
N ILE A 182 5.29 -14.25 -11.44
CA ILE A 182 5.17 -15.48 -12.27
C ILE A 182 5.31 -15.15 -13.75
N ALA A 183 4.59 -14.15 -14.26
CA ALA A 183 4.71 -13.72 -15.66
C ALA A 183 6.15 -13.32 -16.03
N ARG A 184 6.84 -12.60 -15.13
CA ARG A 184 8.26 -12.25 -15.31
C ARG A 184 9.16 -13.48 -15.35
N MET A 185 8.94 -14.47 -14.48
CA MET A 185 9.71 -15.71 -14.43
C MET A 185 9.49 -16.55 -15.70
N GLU A 186 8.26 -16.59 -16.22
CA GLU A 186 7.94 -17.22 -17.50
C GLU A 186 8.64 -16.52 -18.67
N ALA A 187 8.57 -15.18 -18.73
CA ALA A 187 9.23 -14.41 -19.78
C ALA A 187 10.77 -14.55 -19.80
N ARG A 188 11.38 -14.86 -18.64
CA ARG A 188 12.82 -15.10 -18.49
C ARG A 188 13.23 -16.56 -18.66
N ASP A 189 12.31 -17.44 -19.04
CA ASP A 189 12.54 -18.88 -19.12
C ASP A 189 13.16 -19.45 -17.82
N SER A 190 12.66 -18.96 -16.67
CA SER A 190 13.13 -19.40 -15.35
C SER A 190 12.48 -20.72 -14.92
N PHE A 191 11.33 -21.10 -15.49
CA PHE A 191 10.67 -22.36 -15.19
C PHE A 191 11.41 -23.54 -15.82
N PRO A 192 11.40 -24.73 -15.17
CA PRO A 192 11.87 -25.97 -15.77
C PRO A 192 11.06 -26.32 -17.00
N THR A 193 11.69 -27.07 -17.93
CA THR A 193 10.99 -27.64 -19.08
C THR A 193 10.10 -28.79 -18.62
N PHE A 194 8.83 -28.77 -19.02
CA PHE A 194 7.86 -29.82 -18.74
C PHE A 194 7.53 -30.60 -20.03
N PRO A 195 7.25 -31.91 -19.91
CA PRO A 195 6.69 -32.66 -21.03
C PRO A 195 5.39 -32.02 -21.54
N ASN A 196 5.16 -32.12 -22.86
CA ASN A 196 3.93 -31.60 -23.47
C ASN A 196 2.80 -32.64 -23.39
N ASP A 197 2.46 -33.07 -22.17
CA ASP A 197 1.41 -34.00 -21.87
C ASP A 197 0.59 -33.59 -20.66
N PHE A 198 -0.41 -34.36 -20.29
CA PHE A 198 -1.25 -34.07 -19.13
C PHE A 198 -0.45 -33.98 -17.82
N TYR A 199 0.52 -34.88 -17.63
CA TYR A 199 1.34 -34.88 -16.40
C TYR A 199 2.29 -33.69 -16.34
N GLY A 200 2.88 -33.28 -17.46
CA GLY A 200 3.69 -32.09 -17.55
C GLY A 200 2.90 -30.82 -17.24
N ALA A 201 1.68 -30.72 -17.77
CA ALA A 201 0.78 -29.59 -17.44
C ALA A 201 0.40 -29.55 -15.95
N LEU A 202 0.11 -30.70 -15.34
CA LEU A 202 -0.20 -30.80 -13.92
C LEU A 202 1.00 -30.38 -13.05
N ARG A 203 2.20 -30.89 -13.36
CA ARG A 203 3.42 -30.53 -12.64
C ARG A 203 3.75 -29.04 -12.76
N LYS A 204 3.56 -28.44 -13.94
CA LYS A 204 3.69 -26.97 -14.10
C LYS A 204 2.72 -26.24 -13.20
N LYS A 205 1.46 -26.66 -13.16
CA LYS A 205 0.42 -26.06 -12.31
C LYS A 205 0.80 -26.13 -10.83
N ASP A 206 1.25 -27.30 -10.36
CA ASP A 206 1.67 -27.50 -8.97
C ASP A 206 2.84 -26.57 -8.61
N LEU A 207 3.87 -26.51 -9.48
CA LEU A 207 5.03 -25.65 -9.27
C LEU A 207 4.63 -24.16 -9.22
N VAL A 208 3.75 -23.72 -10.13
CA VAL A 208 3.23 -22.34 -10.11
C VAL A 208 2.48 -22.07 -8.81
N GLN A 209 1.64 -23.00 -8.36
CA GLN A 209 0.87 -22.86 -7.12
C GLN A 209 1.80 -22.72 -5.90
N VAL A 210 2.75 -23.63 -5.74
CA VAL A 210 3.75 -23.60 -4.66
C VAL A 210 4.58 -22.32 -4.71
N THR A 211 5.00 -21.89 -5.89
CA THR A 211 5.75 -20.64 -6.06
C THR A 211 4.92 -19.43 -5.63
N LYS A 212 3.63 -19.41 -5.96
CA LYS A 212 2.69 -18.36 -5.52
C LYS A 212 2.57 -18.30 -4.00
N GLU A 213 2.41 -19.44 -3.34
CA GLU A 213 2.28 -19.49 -1.88
C GLU A 213 3.58 -19.08 -1.17
N ILE A 214 4.74 -19.57 -1.64
CA ILE A 214 6.03 -19.12 -1.11
C ILE A 214 6.21 -17.61 -1.27
N TYR A 215 5.81 -17.05 -2.43
CA TYR A 215 5.89 -15.62 -2.66
C TYR A 215 4.98 -14.83 -1.70
N ARG A 216 3.78 -15.34 -1.41
CA ARG A 216 2.84 -14.71 -0.44
C ARG A 216 3.41 -14.70 0.97
N ILE A 217 4.00 -15.83 1.40
CA ILE A 217 4.54 -15.98 2.76
C ILE A 217 5.84 -15.19 2.90
N GLN A 218 6.74 -15.30 1.91
CA GLN A 218 8.07 -14.74 1.98
C GLN A 218 8.55 -14.18 0.63
N PRO A 219 8.01 -13.03 0.20
CA PRO A 219 8.32 -12.43 -1.11
C PRO A 219 9.80 -12.09 -1.28
N ARG A 220 10.52 -11.91 -0.16
CA ARG A 220 11.97 -11.62 -0.19
C ARG A 220 12.82 -12.74 -0.80
N ILE A 221 12.33 -13.99 -0.77
CA ILE A 221 13.05 -15.13 -1.38
C ILE A 221 13.28 -14.87 -2.88
N PHE A 222 12.29 -14.26 -3.56
CA PHE A 222 12.34 -13.98 -4.99
C PHE A 222 12.83 -12.56 -5.33
N HIS A 223 13.04 -11.75 -4.30
CA HIS A 223 13.47 -10.37 -4.51
C HIS A 223 14.97 -10.34 -4.85
N ASN A 224 15.32 -9.65 -5.93
CA ASN A 224 16.72 -9.51 -6.39
C ASN A 224 17.41 -10.80 -6.87
N LEU A 225 16.68 -11.89 -7.12
CA LEU A 225 17.28 -13.08 -7.73
C LEU A 225 17.69 -12.77 -9.18
N LYS A 226 18.89 -13.20 -9.53
CA LYS A 226 19.32 -13.26 -10.93
C LYS A 226 18.56 -14.38 -11.65
N PRO A 227 18.38 -14.33 -13.00
CA PRO A 227 17.65 -15.37 -13.72
C PRO A 227 18.14 -16.79 -13.44
N ILE A 228 19.45 -16.99 -13.33
CA ILE A 228 20.04 -18.31 -13.00
C ILE A 228 19.66 -18.76 -11.58
N GLN A 229 19.54 -17.86 -10.63
CA GLN A 229 19.13 -18.19 -9.27
C GLN A 229 17.63 -18.51 -9.21
N GLU A 230 16.79 -17.76 -9.95
CA GLU A 230 15.35 -18.07 -10.12
C GLU A 230 15.20 -19.47 -10.71
N LYS A 231 15.92 -19.77 -11.79
CA LYS A 231 15.89 -21.09 -12.45
C LYS A 231 16.32 -22.22 -11.53
N SER A 232 17.36 -22.00 -10.73
CA SER A 232 17.85 -22.99 -9.76
C SER A 232 16.84 -23.24 -8.65
N LEU A 233 16.23 -22.19 -8.10
CA LEU A 233 15.20 -22.28 -7.06
C LEU A 233 13.97 -23.04 -7.56
N LEU A 234 13.44 -22.66 -8.74
CA LEU A 234 12.28 -23.31 -9.35
C LEU A 234 12.59 -24.76 -9.75
N GLY A 235 13.82 -25.04 -10.22
CA GLY A 235 14.28 -26.40 -10.49
C GLY A 235 14.30 -27.27 -9.23
N PHE A 236 14.81 -26.73 -8.11
CA PHE A 236 14.80 -27.42 -6.83
C PHE A 236 13.38 -27.69 -6.31
N LEU A 237 12.48 -26.71 -6.38
CA LEU A 237 11.07 -26.90 -6.02
C LEU A 237 10.40 -27.96 -6.89
N ASN A 238 10.67 -27.96 -8.19
CA ASN A 238 10.15 -28.98 -9.11
C ASN A 238 10.66 -30.39 -8.77
N LEU A 239 11.89 -30.54 -8.33
CA LEU A 239 12.43 -31.83 -7.88
C LEU A 239 11.72 -32.32 -6.62
N LEU A 240 11.50 -31.43 -5.63
CA LEU A 240 10.73 -31.76 -4.42
C LEU A 240 9.31 -32.19 -4.74
N LEU A 241 8.62 -31.46 -5.63
CA LEU A 241 7.27 -31.80 -6.08
C LEU A 241 7.20 -33.09 -6.95
N SER A 242 8.34 -33.57 -7.42
CA SER A 242 8.43 -34.81 -8.21
C SER A 242 8.85 -36.01 -7.36
N SER A 243 9.16 -35.79 -6.10
CA SER A 243 9.59 -36.82 -5.16
C SER A 243 8.38 -37.41 -4.40
N GLU A 244 8.64 -38.43 -3.57
CA GLU A 244 7.66 -39.00 -2.65
C GLU A 244 7.21 -38.01 -1.58
N GLU A 245 7.99 -36.93 -1.36
CA GLU A 245 7.69 -35.86 -0.39
C GLU A 245 6.65 -34.83 -0.91
N ARG A 246 6.11 -35.00 -2.13
CA ARG A 246 5.17 -34.08 -2.74
C ARG A 246 3.99 -33.72 -1.82
N GLU A 247 3.36 -34.74 -1.24
CA GLU A 247 2.21 -34.55 -0.32
C GLU A 247 2.60 -33.75 0.93
N ASN A 248 3.79 -34.03 1.47
CA ASN A 248 4.31 -33.30 2.62
C ASN A 248 4.58 -31.83 2.28
N VAL A 249 5.17 -31.54 1.12
CA VAL A 249 5.43 -30.17 0.66
C VAL A 249 4.12 -29.41 0.48
N LEU A 250 3.12 -30.03 -0.16
CA LEU A 250 1.81 -29.41 -0.39
C LEU A 250 1.00 -29.21 0.90
N SER A 251 1.23 -30.00 1.94
CA SER A 251 0.55 -29.86 3.24
C SER A 251 1.13 -28.73 4.13
N ILE A 252 2.37 -28.28 3.84
CA ILE A 252 3.04 -27.21 4.59
C ILE A 252 2.69 -25.82 4.04
N ILE A 253 2.22 -25.77 2.82
CA ILE A 253 1.91 -24.54 2.06
C ILE A 253 0.40 -24.29 2.08
#